data_d8eb1346e8162a902172bca8099c5a56
#
_entry.id   d8eb1346e8162a902172bca8099c5a56
#
_cell.length_a   1.000
_cell.length_b   1.000
_cell.length_c   1.000
_cell.angle_alpha   90.00
_cell.angle_beta   90.00
_cell.angle_gamma   90.00
#
_symmetry.space_group_name_H-M   'P 1'
#
loop_
_entity.id
_entity.type
_entity.pdbx_description
1 polymer ?
#
loop_
_entity_poly.entity_id
_entity_poly.type
_entity_poly.pdbx_seq_one_letter_code
_entity_poly.pdbx_strand_id
1 'polypeptide(L)'
;IFRHGMPLYIQGPSIGNLQSVGMRYQINDEIWMWEPGRHAQAVARTGDFEAIGASKILNISQAGIIGDDLDTEWRRGHQGEWHVKCLGCGHQQSAVFSGWRDDGSRWGMTWDDVPATRDKLGRWIVSAVLPTVRWACRTCGHAHVDNDRTHAQWALGGEFVPMNPTAPRHLRSFHWTGVVTRRWSLLVEEFLEAMNALKSGVAEPLMTFTQKRDAQPWAEEMVNRARPAQRSEIMDSTWKDEAARFLTIDRQAEGLHWGTVRAWSKIGESHRLWFGKLYSEAEIEGKAAEHKVRANHVFIDSGYDSKLVYAMCVRHGWIALKGDQAQFFAHHVRVNGARRSIMRSYSMPFRADPEIGRTHEGRAFAVLIRWSNRTIKDRLQRQMDRGLWIEPPSAPGDEMEAEYQTQMRGQWRKITRDRRTGKQTWEWLDNGNDHARDCACMQVLGATLMRILPDMETEEKEAISSGNDAGRVTEGEGITK
;
A
#
# COMPACT_ATOMS: atom_id res chain seq x y z
N ILE A 1 37.14 -21.34 -16.04
CA ILE A 1 37.53 -21.27 -17.47
C ILE A 1 36.86 -22.45 -18.19
N PHE A 2 36.10 -22.18 -19.25
CA PHE A 2 35.48 -23.24 -20.05
C PHE A 2 36.51 -23.96 -20.96
N ARG A 3 36.16 -25.14 -21.48
CA ARG A 3 37.03 -25.98 -22.29
C ARG A 3 37.77 -25.24 -23.45
N HIS A 4 37.20 -24.18 -23.96
CA HIS A 4 37.73 -23.36 -25.05
C HIS A 4 38.44 -22.07 -24.58
N GLY A 5 38.84 -21.98 -23.32
CA GLY A 5 39.56 -20.82 -22.79
C GLY A 5 38.71 -19.61 -22.45
N MET A 6 37.36 -19.69 -22.59
CA MET A 6 36.47 -18.60 -22.26
C MET A 6 36.41 -18.39 -20.72
N PRO A 7 36.72 -17.21 -20.20
CA PRO A 7 36.63 -16.93 -18.77
C PRO A 7 35.15 -16.76 -18.35
N LEU A 8 34.83 -17.20 -17.15
CA LEU A 8 33.58 -16.88 -16.45
C LEU A 8 33.89 -15.94 -15.29
N TYR A 9 33.24 -14.79 -15.27
CA TYR A 9 33.29 -13.84 -14.16
C TYR A 9 31.98 -13.92 -13.37
N ILE A 10 32.07 -14.07 -12.05
CA ILE A 10 30.92 -14.01 -11.14
C ILE A 10 31.14 -12.78 -10.26
N GLN A 11 30.30 -11.78 -10.41
CA GLN A 11 30.48 -10.48 -9.76
C GLN A 11 29.13 -9.88 -9.32
N GLY A 12 29.15 -9.13 -8.22
CA GLY A 12 28.00 -8.31 -7.84
C GLY A 12 27.88 -7.06 -8.72
N PRO A 13 26.70 -6.44 -8.81
CA PRO A 13 26.42 -5.27 -9.66
C PRO A 13 26.93 -3.95 -9.05
N SER A 14 28.21 -3.94 -8.56
CA SER A 14 28.84 -2.70 -8.08
C SER A 14 29.34 -1.87 -9.26
N ILE A 15 29.45 -0.53 -9.09
CA ILE A 15 29.92 0.38 -10.14
C ILE A 15 31.27 -0.09 -10.70
N GLY A 16 32.24 -0.42 -9.82
CA GLY A 16 33.56 -0.85 -10.23
C GLY A 16 33.54 -2.12 -11.08
N ASN A 17 32.67 -3.08 -10.75
CA ASN A 17 32.51 -4.30 -11.53
C ASN A 17 31.82 -4.07 -12.88
N LEU A 18 30.93 -3.08 -12.96
CA LEU A 18 30.16 -2.78 -14.16
C LEU A 18 30.91 -1.88 -15.17
N GLN A 19 32.09 -1.38 -14.85
CA GLN A 19 32.83 -0.45 -15.70
C GLN A 19 34.13 -0.99 -16.31
N SER A 20 34.54 -2.23 -15.96
CA SER A 20 35.94 -2.63 -16.17
C SER A 20 36.25 -3.47 -17.42
N VAL A 21 35.34 -4.26 -17.94
CA VAL A 21 35.65 -5.20 -19.06
C VAL A 21 34.45 -5.37 -19.99
N GLY A 22 34.66 -5.33 -21.31
CA GLY A 22 33.66 -5.66 -22.31
C GLY A 22 33.24 -7.14 -22.21
N MET A 23 31.96 -7.44 -22.33
CA MET A 23 31.38 -8.78 -22.21
C MET A 23 30.55 -9.15 -23.42
N ARG A 24 30.79 -10.33 -24.00
CA ARG A 24 29.97 -10.83 -25.10
C ARG A 24 28.67 -11.45 -24.63
N TYR A 25 28.71 -12.17 -23.49
CA TYR A 25 27.57 -12.85 -22.90
C TYR A 25 27.41 -12.40 -21.47
N GLN A 26 26.17 -12.03 -21.09
CA GLN A 26 25.80 -11.67 -19.76
C GLN A 26 24.63 -12.49 -19.25
N ILE A 27 24.68 -12.91 -18.00
CA ILE A 27 23.56 -13.45 -17.24
C ILE A 27 23.41 -12.55 -16.02
N ASN A 28 22.32 -11.82 -15.96
CA ASN A 28 21.99 -10.92 -14.87
C ASN A 28 20.90 -11.58 -14.01
N ASP A 29 21.26 -11.89 -12.78
CA ASP A 29 20.37 -12.58 -11.84
C ASP A 29 19.76 -11.57 -10.87
N GLU A 30 18.46 -11.75 -10.58
CA GLU A 30 17.68 -10.92 -9.64
C GLU A 30 17.80 -9.41 -9.90
N ILE A 31 17.65 -8.97 -11.17
CA ILE A 31 17.80 -7.55 -11.55
C ILE A 31 16.80 -6.62 -10.86
N TRP A 32 15.66 -7.12 -10.39
CA TRP A 32 14.70 -6.37 -9.59
C TRP A 32 15.29 -5.84 -8.27
N MET A 33 16.36 -6.48 -7.77
CA MET A 33 17.07 -6.08 -6.55
C MET A 33 18.21 -5.09 -6.81
N TRP A 34 18.54 -4.84 -8.06
CA TRP A 34 19.65 -3.96 -8.40
C TRP A 34 19.26 -2.49 -8.14
N GLU A 35 20.27 -1.64 -7.90
CA GLU A 35 20.03 -0.20 -7.85
C GLU A 35 19.57 0.32 -9.21
N PRO A 36 18.64 1.29 -9.25
CA PRO A 36 18.21 1.91 -10.48
C PRO A 36 19.40 2.35 -11.34
N GLY A 37 19.36 2.06 -12.64
CA GLY A 37 20.40 2.36 -13.59
C GLY A 37 21.59 1.39 -13.63
N ARG A 38 21.70 0.41 -12.71
CA ARG A 38 22.76 -0.59 -12.75
C ARG A 38 22.60 -1.56 -13.91
N HIS A 39 21.38 -1.90 -14.26
CA HIS A 39 21.10 -2.75 -15.41
C HIS A 39 21.58 -2.08 -16.70
N ALA A 40 21.29 -0.79 -16.90
CA ALA A 40 21.78 -0.06 -18.08
C ALA A 40 23.32 -0.04 -18.16
N GLN A 41 24.03 0.13 -17.03
CA GLN A 41 25.50 0.06 -16.99
C GLN A 41 26.01 -1.35 -17.31
N ALA A 42 25.32 -2.40 -16.86
CA ALA A 42 25.68 -3.77 -17.19
C ALA A 42 25.51 -4.04 -18.69
N VAL A 43 24.40 -3.60 -19.28
CA VAL A 43 24.11 -3.73 -20.72
C VAL A 43 25.17 -2.99 -21.55
N ALA A 44 25.60 -1.79 -21.14
CA ALA A 44 26.63 -1.04 -21.86
C ALA A 44 27.96 -1.79 -22.06
N ARG A 45 28.26 -2.78 -21.22
CA ARG A 45 29.47 -3.63 -21.36
C ARG A 45 29.42 -4.56 -22.57
N THR A 46 28.25 -4.76 -23.18
CA THR A 46 28.11 -5.59 -24.37
C THR A 46 28.25 -4.79 -25.68
N GLY A 47 28.43 -3.47 -25.60
CA GLY A 47 28.39 -2.56 -26.75
C GLY A 47 29.35 -2.92 -27.87
N ASP A 48 30.59 -3.31 -27.59
CA ASP A 48 31.59 -3.70 -28.61
C ASP A 48 31.13 -4.94 -29.41
N PHE A 49 30.38 -5.83 -28.77
CA PHE A 49 29.86 -7.06 -29.38
C PHE A 49 28.46 -6.88 -30.00
N GLU A 50 27.70 -5.88 -29.53
CA GLU A 50 26.40 -5.55 -30.08
C GLU A 50 26.51 -5.05 -31.52
N ALA A 51 27.50 -4.19 -31.81
CA ALA A 51 27.75 -3.64 -33.13
C ALA A 51 27.93 -4.72 -34.22
N ILE A 52 28.40 -5.90 -33.88
CA ILE A 52 28.58 -7.05 -34.78
C ILE A 52 27.49 -8.13 -34.59
N GLY A 53 26.42 -7.85 -33.84
CA GLY A 53 25.33 -8.79 -33.58
C GLY A 53 25.71 -10.03 -32.76
N ALA A 54 26.82 -9.98 -32.00
CA ALA A 54 27.38 -11.12 -31.32
C ALA A 54 27.12 -11.15 -29.81
N SER A 55 26.51 -10.11 -29.25
CA SER A 55 26.16 -10.05 -27.82
C SER A 55 24.90 -10.85 -27.51
N LYS A 56 24.83 -11.39 -26.27
CA LYS A 56 23.60 -11.96 -25.71
C LYS A 56 23.51 -11.61 -24.23
N ILE A 57 22.34 -11.14 -23.83
CA ILE A 57 22.01 -10.81 -22.44
C ILE A 57 20.82 -11.67 -22.02
N LEU A 58 20.93 -12.33 -20.89
CA LEU A 58 19.86 -13.06 -20.24
C LEU A 58 19.60 -12.44 -18.87
N ASN A 59 18.41 -11.88 -18.69
CA ASN A 59 17.95 -11.37 -17.40
C ASN A 59 17.04 -12.43 -16.76
N ILE A 60 17.36 -12.87 -15.56
CA ILE A 60 16.60 -13.84 -14.77
C ILE A 60 16.21 -13.17 -13.48
N SER A 61 14.91 -13.12 -13.19
CA SER A 61 14.45 -12.44 -12.00
C SER A 61 13.01 -12.82 -11.67
N GLN A 62 12.67 -12.78 -10.38
CA GLN A 62 11.28 -12.63 -9.97
C GLN A 62 10.81 -11.19 -10.24
N ALA A 63 9.49 -10.97 -10.24
CA ALA A 63 8.96 -9.64 -10.45
C ALA A 63 9.34 -8.69 -9.30
N GLY A 64 9.57 -7.43 -9.63
CA GLY A 64 9.88 -6.35 -8.70
C GLY A 64 8.68 -5.43 -8.46
N ILE A 65 8.86 -4.15 -8.76
CA ILE A 65 7.79 -3.13 -8.71
C ILE A 65 7.53 -2.58 -10.10
N ILE A 66 6.32 -2.08 -10.31
CA ILE A 66 5.95 -1.46 -11.60
C ILE A 66 6.92 -0.32 -11.92
N GLY A 67 7.47 -0.35 -13.13
CA GLY A 67 8.39 0.67 -13.64
C GLY A 67 9.86 0.47 -13.24
N ASP A 68 10.22 -0.59 -12.55
CA ASP A 68 11.63 -0.94 -12.34
C ASP A 68 12.32 -1.41 -13.64
N ASP A 69 13.63 -1.66 -13.55
CA ASP A 69 14.43 -2.08 -14.70
C ASP A 69 13.89 -3.40 -15.31
N LEU A 70 13.40 -4.35 -14.49
CA LEU A 70 12.84 -5.61 -14.96
C LEU A 70 11.51 -5.44 -15.67
N ASP A 71 10.57 -4.67 -15.08
CA ASP A 71 9.27 -4.39 -15.69
C ASP A 71 9.44 -3.64 -17.01
N THR A 72 10.39 -2.71 -17.07
CA THR A 72 10.74 -1.97 -18.28
C THR A 72 11.26 -2.91 -19.38
N GLU A 73 12.18 -3.81 -19.08
CA GLU A 73 12.72 -4.79 -20.05
C GLU A 73 11.64 -5.82 -20.48
N TRP A 74 10.78 -6.24 -19.56
CA TRP A 74 9.64 -7.10 -19.88
C TRP A 74 8.72 -6.45 -20.93
N ARG A 75 8.34 -5.18 -20.70
CA ARG A 75 7.43 -4.43 -21.59
C ARG A 75 8.00 -4.16 -22.97
N ARG A 76 9.32 -4.01 -23.09
CA ARG A 76 10.02 -3.83 -24.38
C ARG A 76 10.07 -5.10 -25.19
N GLY A 77 10.00 -6.25 -24.56
CA GLY A 77 10.08 -7.55 -25.19
C GLY A 77 8.75 -8.03 -25.80
N HIS A 78 8.74 -9.24 -26.34
CA HIS A 78 7.55 -9.84 -26.96
C HIS A 78 6.50 -10.31 -25.96
N GLN A 79 6.77 -10.22 -24.65
CA GLN A 79 5.84 -10.53 -23.55
C GLN A 79 5.20 -11.91 -23.69
N GLY A 80 6.03 -12.96 -23.85
CA GLY A 80 5.56 -14.33 -23.97
C GLY A 80 4.98 -14.84 -22.66
N GLU A 81 3.67 -15.07 -22.62
CA GLU A 81 2.98 -15.67 -21.48
C GLU A 81 2.77 -17.18 -21.70
N TRP A 82 2.87 -17.96 -20.62
CA TRP A 82 2.64 -19.39 -20.69
C TRP A 82 1.14 -19.69 -20.78
N HIS A 83 0.72 -20.21 -21.94
CA HIS A 83 -0.66 -20.59 -22.19
C HIS A 83 -0.87 -22.09 -22.06
N VAL A 84 -2.02 -22.48 -21.53
CA VAL A 84 -2.44 -23.85 -21.32
C VAL A 84 -3.77 -24.12 -22.01
N LYS A 85 -4.02 -25.37 -22.39
CA LYS A 85 -5.28 -25.78 -22.99
C LYS A 85 -6.26 -26.24 -21.91
N CYS A 86 -7.48 -25.74 -21.96
CA CYS A 86 -8.56 -26.23 -21.11
C CYS A 86 -8.88 -27.69 -21.45
N LEU A 87 -8.92 -28.55 -20.45
CA LEU A 87 -9.25 -29.98 -20.65
C LEU A 87 -10.73 -30.21 -20.94
N GLY A 88 -11.61 -29.22 -20.68
CA GLY A 88 -13.04 -29.32 -20.99
C GLY A 88 -13.41 -28.86 -22.40
N CYS A 89 -12.88 -27.69 -22.85
CA CYS A 89 -13.27 -27.11 -24.16
C CYS A 89 -12.11 -26.92 -25.15
N GLY A 90 -10.87 -27.25 -24.76
CA GLY A 90 -9.69 -27.08 -25.62
C GLY A 90 -9.22 -25.62 -25.80
N HIS A 91 -9.93 -24.63 -25.23
CA HIS A 91 -9.53 -23.22 -25.34
C HIS A 91 -8.16 -22.99 -24.72
N GLN A 92 -7.31 -22.28 -25.48
CA GLN A 92 -5.96 -21.92 -25.05
C GLN A 92 -5.98 -20.55 -24.36
N GLN A 93 -5.39 -20.47 -23.17
CA GLN A 93 -5.44 -19.29 -22.31
C GLN A 93 -4.24 -19.21 -21.38
N SER A 94 -3.91 -18.01 -20.94
CA SER A 94 -2.83 -17.78 -19.98
C SER A 94 -3.11 -18.48 -18.65
N ALA A 95 -2.09 -19.10 -18.05
CA ALA A 95 -2.17 -19.77 -16.74
C ALA A 95 -1.98 -18.75 -15.61
N VAL A 96 -2.94 -17.83 -15.45
CA VAL A 96 -2.90 -16.80 -14.40
C VAL A 96 -3.52 -17.28 -13.09
N PHE A 97 -3.11 -16.67 -11.98
CA PHE A 97 -3.70 -16.95 -10.66
C PHE A 97 -5.17 -16.53 -10.61
N SER A 98 -5.52 -15.34 -11.10
CA SER A 98 -6.91 -14.90 -11.18
C SER A 98 -7.15 -13.88 -12.30
N GLY A 99 -8.35 -13.92 -12.87
CA GLY A 99 -8.84 -12.94 -13.83
C GLY A 99 -10.34 -12.73 -13.68
N TRP A 100 -10.87 -11.70 -14.35
CA TRP A 100 -12.28 -11.36 -14.35
C TRP A 100 -12.84 -11.52 -15.77
N ARG A 101 -14.05 -12.05 -15.89
CA ARG A 101 -14.80 -12.05 -17.14
C ARG A 101 -15.58 -10.75 -17.26
N ASP A 102 -16.08 -10.48 -18.45
CA ASP A 102 -16.87 -9.26 -18.73
C ASP A 102 -18.19 -9.22 -17.94
N ASP A 103 -18.71 -10.38 -17.51
CA ASP A 103 -19.89 -10.51 -16.66
C ASP A 103 -19.60 -10.31 -15.16
N GLY A 104 -18.35 -9.97 -14.81
CA GLY A 104 -17.90 -9.80 -13.43
C GLY A 104 -17.62 -11.10 -12.67
N SER A 105 -17.76 -12.26 -13.32
CA SER A 105 -17.39 -13.53 -12.68
C SER A 105 -15.89 -13.78 -12.72
N ARG A 106 -15.38 -14.49 -11.72
CA ARG A 106 -13.96 -14.80 -11.58
C ARG A 106 -13.58 -16.06 -12.39
N TRP A 107 -12.38 -16.07 -12.98
CA TRP A 107 -11.76 -17.26 -13.56
C TRP A 107 -10.31 -17.40 -13.07
N GLY A 108 -9.66 -18.49 -13.39
CA GLY A 108 -8.37 -18.82 -12.80
C GLY A 108 -8.57 -19.55 -11.47
N MET A 109 -7.77 -19.27 -10.47
CA MET A 109 -7.89 -19.90 -9.16
C MET A 109 -9.19 -19.52 -8.49
N THR A 110 -9.98 -20.52 -8.11
CA THR A 110 -11.29 -20.36 -7.45
C THR A 110 -11.41 -21.30 -6.26
N TRP A 111 -12.23 -20.93 -5.30
CA TRP A 111 -12.58 -21.69 -4.10
C TRP A 111 -13.94 -21.25 -3.59
N ASP A 112 -14.53 -22.02 -2.67
CA ASP A 112 -15.82 -21.70 -2.11
C ASP A 112 -15.68 -20.53 -1.11
N ASP A 113 -16.49 -19.47 -1.30
CA ASP A 113 -16.61 -18.32 -0.39
C ASP A 113 -18.01 -18.40 0.25
N VAL A 114 -18.12 -19.17 1.31
CA VAL A 114 -19.35 -19.42 2.07
C VAL A 114 -19.11 -19.06 3.55
N PRO A 115 -20.17 -18.87 4.36
CA PRO A 115 -19.98 -18.53 5.78
C PRO A 115 -19.06 -19.48 6.56
N ALA A 116 -19.03 -20.76 6.19
CA ALA A 116 -18.17 -21.76 6.83
C ALA A 116 -16.67 -21.59 6.53
N THR A 117 -16.32 -20.84 5.49
CA THR A 117 -14.92 -20.54 5.12
C THR A 117 -14.42 -19.21 5.68
N ARG A 118 -15.24 -18.55 6.53
CA ARG A 118 -14.92 -17.28 7.17
C ARG A 118 -15.07 -17.35 8.68
N ASP A 119 -14.17 -16.71 9.42
CA ASP A 119 -14.33 -16.50 10.86
C ASP A 119 -15.26 -15.30 11.15
N LYS A 120 -15.54 -15.08 12.45
CA LYS A 120 -16.40 -13.97 12.91
C LYS A 120 -15.87 -12.58 12.54
N LEU A 121 -14.58 -12.44 12.24
CA LEU A 121 -13.93 -11.21 11.80
C LEU A 121 -13.84 -11.13 10.26
N GLY A 122 -14.48 -12.08 9.55
CA GLY A 122 -14.46 -12.16 8.09
C GLY A 122 -13.11 -12.59 7.51
N ARG A 123 -12.16 -13.09 8.32
CA ARG A 123 -10.88 -13.65 7.84
C ARG A 123 -11.11 -15.05 7.29
N TRP A 124 -10.26 -15.47 6.37
CA TRP A 124 -10.33 -16.80 5.79
C TRP A 124 -9.94 -17.88 6.81
N ILE A 125 -10.77 -18.91 6.93
CA ILE A 125 -10.44 -20.17 7.59
C ILE A 125 -9.79 -21.05 6.52
N VAL A 126 -8.47 -20.95 6.39
CA VAL A 126 -7.69 -21.53 5.30
C VAL A 126 -7.97 -23.03 5.16
N SER A 127 -7.94 -23.79 6.25
CA SER A 127 -8.19 -25.24 6.25
C SER A 127 -9.56 -25.63 5.70
N ALA A 128 -10.57 -24.77 5.84
CA ALA A 128 -11.90 -25.00 5.27
C ALA A 128 -11.96 -24.70 3.76
N VAL A 129 -11.08 -23.85 3.27
CA VAL A 129 -11.01 -23.46 1.84
C VAL A 129 -10.26 -24.49 1.01
N LEU A 130 -9.11 -24.99 1.49
CA LEU A 130 -8.19 -25.81 0.70
C LEU A 130 -8.82 -26.99 -0.05
N PRO A 131 -9.79 -27.76 0.53
CA PRO A 131 -10.43 -28.86 -0.19
C PRO A 131 -11.27 -28.42 -1.39
N THR A 132 -11.63 -27.14 -1.48
CA THR A 132 -12.51 -26.58 -2.53
C THR A 132 -11.74 -25.89 -3.66
N VAL A 133 -10.41 -25.89 -3.61
CA VAL A 133 -9.54 -25.21 -4.58
C VAL A 133 -9.64 -25.87 -5.96
N ARG A 134 -9.85 -25.05 -6.99
CA ARG A 134 -9.94 -25.42 -8.41
C ARG A 134 -9.38 -24.30 -9.26
N TRP A 135 -9.11 -24.60 -10.51
CA TRP A 135 -8.80 -23.60 -11.50
C TRP A 135 -9.87 -23.59 -12.59
N ALA A 136 -10.58 -22.47 -12.75
CA ALA A 136 -11.72 -22.34 -13.67
C ALA A 136 -11.30 -21.77 -15.02
N CYS A 137 -11.71 -22.42 -16.10
CA CYS A 137 -11.48 -21.94 -17.46
C CYS A 137 -12.20 -20.60 -17.71
N ARG A 138 -11.51 -19.66 -18.36
CA ARG A 138 -12.09 -18.35 -18.73
C ARG A 138 -13.33 -18.48 -19.61
N THR A 139 -13.33 -19.42 -20.55
CA THR A 139 -14.37 -19.53 -21.60
C THR A 139 -15.55 -20.39 -21.18
N CYS A 140 -15.31 -21.62 -20.69
CA CYS A 140 -16.40 -22.57 -20.41
C CYS A 140 -16.67 -22.77 -18.91
N GLY A 141 -15.87 -22.17 -18.02
CA GLY A 141 -16.01 -22.35 -16.57
C GLY A 141 -15.61 -23.74 -16.06
N HIS A 142 -15.11 -24.64 -16.92
CA HIS A 142 -14.67 -25.97 -16.49
C HIS A 142 -13.67 -25.86 -15.33
N ALA A 143 -13.97 -26.52 -14.23
CA ALA A 143 -13.16 -26.53 -13.02
C ALA A 143 -12.11 -27.65 -13.09
N HIS A 144 -10.86 -27.27 -13.29
CA HIS A 144 -9.72 -28.20 -13.26
C HIS A 144 -9.38 -28.54 -11.82
N VAL A 145 -9.02 -29.80 -11.57
CA VAL A 145 -8.65 -30.31 -10.25
C VAL A 145 -7.13 -30.26 -10.09
N ASP A 146 -6.66 -29.93 -8.88
CA ASP A 146 -5.24 -29.92 -8.49
C ASP A 146 -4.68 -31.35 -8.36
N ASN A 147 -4.17 -31.91 -9.45
CA ASN A 147 -3.57 -33.23 -9.48
C ASN A 147 -2.39 -33.32 -10.46
N ASP A 148 -1.59 -34.37 -10.35
CA ASP A 148 -0.40 -34.59 -11.16
C ASP A 148 -0.71 -34.63 -12.66
N ARG A 149 -1.83 -35.19 -13.05
CA ARG A 149 -2.25 -35.29 -14.46
C ARG A 149 -2.48 -33.91 -15.07
N THR A 150 -3.20 -33.05 -14.37
CA THR A 150 -3.47 -31.68 -14.83
C THR A 150 -2.17 -30.88 -14.95
N HIS A 151 -1.32 -30.95 -13.94
CA HIS A 151 -0.01 -30.27 -13.96
C HIS A 151 0.88 -30.78 -15.07
N ALA A 152 0.99 -32.10 -15.25
CA ALA A 152 1.79 -32.68 -16.33
C ALA A 152 1.28 -32.28 -17.73
N GLN A 153 -0.04 -32.28 -17.94
CA GLN A 153 -0.62 -31.86 -19.20
C GLN A 153 -0.36 -30.38 -19.50
N TRP A 154 -0.41 -29.52 -18.50
CA TRP A 154 -0.15 -28.09 -18.66
C TRP A 154 1.34 -27.77 -18.83
N ALA A 155 2.21 -28.49 -18.13
CA ALA A 155 3.65 -28.32 -18.28
C ALA A 155 4.18 -28.84 -19.63
N LEU A 156 3.64 -29.96 -20.13
CA LEU A 156 4.09 -30.58 -21.38
C LEU A 156 3.35 -30.05 -22.62
N GLY A 157 2.09 -29.66 -22.48
CA GLY A 157 1.23 -29.23 -23.57
C GLY A 157 1.01 -27.73 -23.67
N GLY A 158 1.63 -26.96 -22.78
CA GLY A 158 1.60 -25.49 -22.83
C GLY A 158 2.64 -24.93 -23.78
N GLU A 159 2.47 -23.67 -24.14
CA GLU A 159 3.40 -22.92 -24.99
C GLU A 159 3.44 -21.43 -24.62
N PHE A 160 4.54 -20.77 -24.95
CA PHE A 160 4.64 -19.32 -24.81
C PHE A 160 3.95 -18.62 -25.97
N VAL A 161 2.93 -17.81 -25.67
CA VAL A 161 2.21 -16.99 -26.64
C VAL A 161 2.65 -15.54 -26.49
N PRO A 162 3.15 -14.87 -27.55
CA PRO A 162 3.57 -13.48 -27.48
C PRO A 162 2.37 -12.55 -27.38
N MET A 163 2.30 -11.77 -26.29
CA MET A 163 1.27 -10.76 -26.08
C MET A 163 1.62 -9.42 -26.77
N ASN A 164 2.90 -9.21 -27.08
CA ASN A 164 3.38 -8.08 -27.87
C ASN A 164 4.09 -8.58 -29.15
N PRO A 165 3.35 -8.97 -30.21
CA PRO A 165 3.92 -9.51 -31.44
C PRO A 165 4.69 -8.47 -32.26
N THR A 166 4.51 -7.18 -31.99
CA THR A 166 5.21 -6.06 -32.66
C THR A 166 6.58 -5.75 -32.07
N ALA A 167 6.94 -6.37 -30.95
CA ALA A 167 8.25 -6.19 -30.35
C ALA A 167 9.41 -6.56 -31.28
N PRO A 168 10.57 -5.90 -31.17
CA PRO A 168 11.75 -6.28 -31.93
C PRO A 168 12.09 -7.76 -31.75
N ARG A 169 12.41 -8.47 -32.85
CA ARG A 169 12.63 -9.93 -32.84
C ARG A 169 13.76 -10.40 -31.93
N HIS A 170 14.71 -9.54 -31.63
CA HIS A 170 15.84 -9.83 -30.74
C HIS A 170 15.51 -9.63 -29.27
N LEU A 171 14.39 -8.97 -28.90
CA LEU A 171 13.94 -8.78 -27.53
C LEU A 171 12.90 -9.83 -27.18
N ARG A 172 13.34 -10.86 -26.46
CA ARG A 172 12.48 -11.93 -26.00
C ARG A 172 12.30 -11.84 -24.50
N SER A 173 11.06 -11.80 -24.03
CA SER A 173 10.71 -11.81 -22.61
C SER A 173 9.68 -12.91 -22.34
N PHE A 174 9.86 -13.68 -21.27
CA PHE A 174 9.03 -14.84 -20.95
C PHE A 174 8.52 -14.72 -19.51
N HIS A 175 7.27 -15.07 -19.32
CA HIS A 175 6.62 -15.01 -18.03
C HIS A 175 5.78 -16.27 -17.79
N TRP A 176 5.87 -16.82 -16.60
CA TRP A 176 4.99 -17.87 -16.08
C TRP A 176 4.77 -17.71 -14.58
N THR A 177 3.59 -18.13 -14.13
CA THR A 177 3.19 -18.03 -12.73
C THR A 177 3.42 -19.35 -11.98
N GLY A 178 3.34 -19.32 -10.67
CA GLY A 178 3.32 -20.51 -9.82
C GLY A 178 2.20 -21.49 -10.14
N VAL A 179 1.14 -21.06 -10.83
CA VAL A 179 0.00 -21.89 -11.23
C VAL A 179 0.45 -23.10 -12.07
N VAL A 180 1.51 -22.95 -12.88
CA VAL A 180 2.04 -24.03 -13.72
C VAL A 180 2.95 -24.98 -12.94
N THR A 181 3.67 -24.47 -11.93
CA THR A 181 4.81 -25.17 -11.32
C THR A 181 4.57 -25.64 -9.89
N ARG A 182 3.47 -25.21 -9.26
CA ARG A 182 3.18 -25.51 -7.83
C ARG A 182 1.77 -26.07 -7.66
N ARG A 183 1.56 -26.82 -6.59
CA ARG A 183 0.23 -27.25 -6.16
C ARG A 183 -0.64 -26.03 -5.87
N TRP A 184 -1.86 -26.04 -6.39
CA TRP A 184 -2.80 -24.92 -6.28
C TRP A 184 -3.27 -24.71 -4.85
N SER A 185 -3.44 -25.79 -4.08
CA SER A 185 -3.75 -25.73 -2.66
C SER A 185 -2.70 -24.91 -1.89
N LEU A 186 -1.40 -25.13 -2.15
CA LEU A 186 -0.32 -24.37 -1.49
C LEU A 186 -0.31 -22.90 -1.94
N LEU A 187 -0.60 -22.62 -3.22
CA LEU A 187 -0.70 -21.23 -3.69
C LEU A 187 -1.86 -20.48 -3.05
N VAL A 188 -3.02 -21.14 -2.93
CA VAL A 188 -4.20 -20.55 -2.31
C VAL A 188 -3.99 -20.37 -0.81
N GLU A 189 -3.31 -21.31 -0.13
CA GLU A 189 -2.92 -21.17 1.27
C GLU A 189 -2.07 -19.92 1.48
N GLU A 190 -0.94 -19.79 0.78
CA GLU A 190 -0.05 -18.62 0.85
C GLU A 190 -0.83 -17.31 0.56
N PHE A 191 -1.71 -17.32 -0.45
CA PHE A 191 -2.52 -16.16 -0.80
C PHE A 191 -3.52 -15.77 0.27
N LEU A 192 -4.26 -16.73 0.85
CA LEU A 192 -5.28 -16.46 1.86
C LEU A 192 -4.66 -16.03 3.20
N GLU A 193 -3.50 -16.58 3.56
CA GLU A 193 -2.71 -16.11 4.71
C GLU A 193 -2.26 -14.67 4.48
N ALA A 194 -1.75 -14.36 3.28
CA ALA A 194 -1.37 -13.00 2.91
C ALA A 194 -2.57 -12.03 2.94
N MET A 195 -3.74 -12.47 2.49
CA MET A 195 -4.98 -11.68 2.57
C MET A 195 -5.46 -11.48 4.02
N ASN A 196 -5.28 -12.47 4.90
CA ASN A 196 -5.57 -12.33 6.32
C ASN A 196 -4.59 -11.36 6.99
N ALA A 197 -3.29 -11.42 6.63
CA ALA A 197 -2.29 -10.47 7.10
C ALA A 197 -2.60 -9.03 6.61
N LEU A 198 -3.03 -8.90 5.35
CA LEU A 198 -3.44 -7.60 4.80
C LEU A 198 -4.62 -7.00 5.57
N LYS A 199 -5.61 -7.81 5.96
CA LYS A 199 -6.73 -7.36 6.83
C LYS A 199 -6.26 -6.85 8.18
N SER A 200 -5.12 -7.34 8.65
CA SER A 200 -4.47 -6.86 9.88
C SER A 200 -3.48 -5.69 9.62
N GLY A 201 -3.46 -5.14 8.37
CA GLY A 201 -2.63 -4.00 7.99
C GLY A 201 -1.19 -4.37 7.58
N VAL A 202 -0.90 -5.66 7.34
CA VAL A 202 0.43 -6.14 6.90
C VAL A 202 0.36 -6.53 5.42
N ALA A 203 0.87 -5.67 4.53
CA ALA A 203 0.82 -5.89 3.08
C ALA A 203 1.98 -6.74 2.52
N GLU A 204 3.09 -6.88 3.27
CA GLU A 204 4.31 -7.54 2.82
C GLU A 204 4.11 -9.00 2.36
N PRO A 205 3.31 -9.85 3.03
CA PRO A 205 3.04 -11.20 2.54
C PRO A 205 2.34 -11.22 1.19
N LEU A 206 1.40 -10.29 0.95
CA LEU A 206 0.71 -10.19 -0.34
C LEU A 206 1.65 -9.68 -1.45
N MET A 207 2.49 -8.71 -1.14
CA MET A 207 3.55 -8.26 -2.06
C MET A 207 4.47 -9.42 -2.43
N THR A 208 4.92 -10.20 -1.43
CA THR A 208 5.78 -11.37 -1.65
C THR A 208 5.09 -12.42 -2.52
N PHE A 209 3.82 -12.69 -2.26
CA PHE A 209 3.02 -13.62 -3.09
C PHE A 209 2.93 -13.12 -4.54
N THR A 210 2.55 -11.86 -4.74
CA THR A 210 2.39 -11.25 -6.07
C THR A 210 3.70 -11.33 -6.86
N GLN A 211 4.82 -10.95 -6.25
CA GLN A 211 6.12 -10.95 -6.93
C GLN A 211 6.68 -12.36 -7.17
N LYS A 212 6.55 -13.27 -6.21
CA LYS A 212 7.24 -14.57 -6.23
C LYS A 212 6.39 -15.74 -6.71
N ARG A 213 5.06 -15.65 -6.62
CA ARG A 213 4.14 -16.73 -6.99
C ARG A 213 3.34 -16.39 -8.24
N ASP A 214 2.77 -15.20 -8.27
CA ASP A 214 2.03 -14.72 -9.44
C ASP A 214 2.97 -14.09 -10.48
N ALA A 215 4.24 -13.87 -10.11
CA ALA A 215 5.29 -13.27 -10.93
C ALA A 215 4.87 -11.94 -11.57
N GLN A 216 4.01 -11.18 -10.88
CA GLN A 216 3.55 -9.87 -11.31
C GLN A 216 4.32 -8.77 -10.57
N PRO A 217 4.64 -7.66 -11.25
CA PRO A 217 5.25 -6.53 -10.56
C PRO A 217 4.27 -5.94 -9.56
N TRP A 218 4.78 -5.64 -8.36
CA TRP A 218 3.97 -5.04 -7.31
C TRP A 218 3.66 -3.58 -7.65
N ALA A 219 2.37 -3.23 -7.62
CA ALA A 219 1.91 -1.86 -7.60
C ALA A 219 1.41 -1.53 -6.21
N GLU A 220 1.88 -0.47 -5.59
CA GLU A 220 1.32 -0.04 -4.29
C GLU A 220 -0.16 0.32 -4.39
N GLU A 221 -0.61 0.74 -5.57
CA GLU A 221 -2.03 0.92 -5.88
C GLU A 221 -2.87 -0.38 -5.76
N MET A 222 -2.26 -1.57 -5.83
CA MET A 222 -3.01 -2.83 -5.68
C MET A 222 -3.61 -2.96 -4.28
N VAL A 223 -2.97 -2.44 -3.26
CA VAL A 223 -3.52 -2.42 -1.88
C VAL A 223 -4.76 -1.52 -1.83
N ASN A 224 -4.74 -0.42 -2.58
CA ASN A 224 -5.84 0.53 -2.64
C ASN A 224 -7.01 0.09 -3.56
N ARG A 225 -6.76 -0.83 -4.51
CA ARG A 225 -7.79 -1.36 -5.43
C ARG A 225 -8.65 -2.48 -4.83
N ALA A 226 -8.25 -3.05 -3.70
CA ALA A 226 -8.88 -4.26 -3.17
C ALA A 226 -10.30 -4.06 -2.60
N ARG A 227 -10.80 -2.80 -2.51
CA ARG A 227 -12.20 -2.53 -2.16
C ARG A 227 -12.69 -1.30 -2.91
N PRO A 228 -13.80 -1.42 -3.69
CA PRO A 228 -14.61 -0.24 -3.95
C PRO A 228 -15.02 0.29 -2.57
N ALA A 229 -14.77 1.58 -2.31
CA ALA A 229 -15.26 2.23 -1.11
C ALA A 229 -16.74 1.90 -0.95
N GLN A 230 -17.16 1.39 0.21
CA GLN A 230 -18.58 1.22 0.48
C GLN A 230 -19.19 2.62 0.42
N ARG A 231 -19.93 2.89 -0.63
CA ARG A 231 -20.60 4.17 -0.84
C ARG A 231 -21.81 4.17 0.06
N SER A 232 -21.84 5.09 1.02
CA SER A 232 -22.97 5.30 1.89
C SER A 232 -23.74 6.53 1.41
N GLU A 233 -25.07 6.45 1.38
CA GLU A 233 -25.98 7.56 1.14
C GLU A 233 -26.12 8.50 2.36
N ILE A 234 -25.08 8.71 3.15
CA ILE A 234 -25.16 9.63 4.27
C ILE A 234 -25.16 11.06 3.73
N MET A 235 -26.33 11.53 3.50
CA MET A 235 -26.61 12.94 3.33
C MET A 235 -26.42 13.65 4.68
N ASP A 236 -26.32 14.96 4.65
CA ASP A 236 -26.08 15.97 5.68
C ASP A 236 -26.88 15.89 7.01
N SER A 237 -27.65 14.85 7.21
CA SER A 237 -28.38 14.59 8.45
C SER A 237 -27.43 14.01 9.51
N THR A 238 -27.61 14.44 10.76
CA THR A 238 -26.88 13.91 11.91
C THR A 238 -26.96 12.38 11.94
N TRP A 239 -25.83 11.74 11.71
CA TRP A 239 -25.68 10.31 11.83
C TRP A 239 -25.84 9.90 13.31
N LYS A 240 -26.71 8.92 13.62
CA LYS A 240 -27.02 8.54 15.00
C LYS A 240 -25.80 8.12 15.82
N ASP A 241 -24.80 7.53 15.17
CA ASP A 241 -23.57 7.05 15.81
C ASP A 241 -22.42 8.06 15.74
N GLU A 242 -22.70 9.28 15.28
CA GLU A 242 -21.69 10.32 15.16
C GLU A 242 -21.13 10.72 16.54
N ALA A 243 -19.81 10.67 16.64
CA ALA A 243 -19.07 11.10 17.82
C ALA A 243 -18.46 12.48 17.63
N ALA A 244 -17.98 12.81 16.43
CA ALA A 244 -17.36 14.09 16.10
C ALA A 244 -17.40 14.39 14.61
N ARG A 245 -17.30 15.70 14.27
CA ARG A 245 -17.00 16.20 12.92
C ARG A 245 -15.74 17.01 12.98
N PHE A 246 -14.92 16.87 11.95
CA PHE A 246 -13.71 17.67 11.78
C PHE A 246 -13.72 18.34 10.40
N LEU A 247 -13.25 19.59 10.38
CA LEU A 247 -12.84 20.28 9.17
C LEU A 247 -11.32 20.36 9.20
N THR A 248 -10.66 19.81 8.20
CA THR A 248 -9.21 19.83 8.05
C THR A 248 -8.81 20.63 6.83
N ILE A 249 -7.84 21.51 6.99
CA ILE A 249 -7.42 22.49 5.99
C ILE A 249 -5.93 22.31 5.72
N ASP A 250 -5.62 22.01 4.47
CA ASP A 250 -4.26 22.06 3.94
C ASP A 250 -4.04 23.40 3.23
N ARG A 251 -3.13 24.21 3.79
CA ARG A 251 -2.85 25.55 3.31
C ARG A 251 -1.80 25.54 2.21
N GLN A 252 -2.12 26.20 1.08
CA GLN A 252 -1.23 26.39 -0.05
C GLN A 252 -0.78 27.86 -0.19
N ALA A 253 0.05 28.12 -1.20
CA ALA A 253 0.46 29.46 -1.59
C ALA A 253 -0.76 30.32 -2.03
N GLU A 254 -0.58 31.63 -2.04
CA GLU A 254 -1.52 32.60 -2.60
C GLU A 254 -2.96 32.58 -2.01
N GLY A 255 -3.09 32.13 -0.76
CA GLY A 255 -4.39 32.12 -0.07
C GLY A 255 -5.32 30.97 -0.47
N LEU A 256 -4.87 30.04 -1.30
CA LEU A 256 -5.60 28.80 -1.59
C LEU A 256 -5.51 27.81 -0.42
N HIS A 257 -6.63 27.22 -0.09
CA HIS A 257 -6.74 26.14 0.89
C HIS A 257 -7.55 24.98 0.32
N TRP A 258 -7.07 23.76 0.56
CA TRP A 258 -7.88 22.57 0.34
C TRP A 258 -8.52 22.16 1.68
N GLY A 259 -9.79 21.84 1.65
CA GLY A 259 -10.52 21.48 2.86
C GLY A 259 -11.30 20.19 2.72
N THR A 260 -11.40 19.43 3.83
CA THR A 260 -12.22 18.22 3.93
C THR A 260 -13.04 18.24 5.21
N VAL A 261 -14.34 17.99 5.11
CA VAL A 261 -15.20 17.71 6.26
C VAL A 261 -15.53 16.23 6.32
N ARG A 262 -15.33 15.61 7.47
CA ARG A 262 -15.76 14.22 7.74
C ARG A 262 -16.46 14.10 9.09
N ALA A 263 -17.48 13.26 9.12
CA ALA A 263 -18.12 12.80 10.35
C ALA A 263 -17.49 11.47 10.78
N TRP A 264 -17.34 11.28 12.09
CA TRP A 264 -16.72 10.09 12.69
C TRP A 264 -17.66 9.45 13.71
N SER A 265 -17.78 8.12 13.68
CA SER A 265 -18.51 7.36 14.69
C SER A 265 -17.63 7.00 15.88
N LYS A 266 -18.25 6.52 16.96
CA LYS A 266 -17.54 6.04 18.16
C LYS A 266 -16.67 4.81 17.92
N ILE A 267 -16.93 4.06 16.85
CA ILE A 267 -16.17 2.85 16.48
C ILE A 267 -15.07 3.14 15.44
N GLY A 268 -14.85 4.41 15.10
CA GLY A 268 -13.79 4.81 14.16
C GLY A 268 -14.17 4.75 12.68
N GLU A 269 -15.44 4.50 12.33
CA GLU A 269 -15.92 4.66 10.97
C GLU A 269 -16.04 6.14 10.63
N SER A 270 -15.64 6.56 9.41
CA SER A 270 -15.71 7.95 9.00
C SER A 270 -16.34 8.12 7.62
N HIS A 271 -17.17 9.16 7.48
CA HIS A 271 -17.88 9.50 6.26
C HIS A 271 -17.48 10.89 5.80
N ARG A 272 -17.05 11.02 4.52
CA ARG A 272 -16.77 12.33 3.93
C ARG A 272 -18.09 13.05 3.61
N LEU A 273 -18.23 14.26 4.13
CA LEU A 273 -19.37 15.13 3.90
C LEU A 273 -19.10 16.18 2.83
N TRP A 274 -17.84 16.65 2.75
CA TRP A 274 -17.44 17.67 1.81
C TRP A 274 -15.93 17.62 1.53
N PHE A 275 -15.53 18.02 0.32
CA PHE A 275 -14.17 18.33 -0.10
C PHE A 275 -14.18 19.46 -1.10
N GLY A 276 -13.23 20.39 -1.04
CA GLY A 276 -13.13 21.48 -2.00
C GLY A 276 -12.09 22.53 -1.66
N LYS A 277 -12.08 23.60 -2.47
CA LYS A 277 -11.21 24.76 -2.32
C LYS A 277 -11.86 25.83 -1.48
N LEU A 278 -11.04 26.54 -0.69
CA LEU A 278 -11.41 27.68 0.12
C LEU A 278 -10.35 28.77 -0.09
N TYR A 279 -10.76 30.01 -0.14
CA TYR A 279 -9.88 31.12 -0.49
C TYR A 279 -9.75 32.18 0.60
N SER A 280 -10.49 32.03 1.71
CA SER A 280 -10.47 32.99 2.80
C SER A 280 -10.82 32.34 4.15
N GLU A 281 -10.46 33.04 5.25
CA GLU A 281 -10.87 32.66 6.60
C GLU A 281 -12.38 32.61 6.75
N ALA A 282 -13.10 33.56 6.12
CA ALA A 282 -14.55 33.63 6.15
C ALA A 282 -15.20 32.40 5.47
N GLU A 283 -14.62 31.92 4.38
CA GLU A 283 -15.08 30.69 3.72
C GLU A 283 -14.84 29.45 4.58
N ILE A 284 -13.70 29.37 5.29
CA ILE A 284 -13.42 28.29 6.23
C ILE A 284 -14.44 28.30 7.38
N GLU A 285 -14.70 29.49 7.96
CA GLU A 285 -15.69 29.66 9.02
C GLU A 285 -17.10 29.34 8.54
N GLY A 286 -17.46 29.82 7.35
CA GLY A 286 -18.74 29.50 6.71
C GLY A 286 -18.93 28.00 6.49
N LYS A 287 -17.89 27.32 6.00
CA LYS A 287 -17.94 25.87 5.78
C LYS A 287 -18.01 25.09 7.09
N ALA A 288 -17.29 25.53 8.14
CA ALA A 288 -17.41 24.94 9.47
C ALA A 288 -18.83 25.10 10.03
N ALA A 289 -19.45 26.27 9.87
CA ALA A 289 -20.83 26.54 10.29
C ALA A 289 -21.84 25.70 9.52
N GLU A 290 -21.73 25.63 8.19
CA GLU A 290 -22.59 24.82 7.30
C GLU A 290 -22.63 23.35 7.74
N HIS A 291 -21.47 22.78 8.03
CA HIS A 291 -21.35 21.40 8.48
C HIS A 291 -21.38 21.21 10.00
N LYS A 292 -21.72 22.25 10.76
CA LYS A 292 -21.82 22.22 12.24
C LYS A 292 -20.53 21.72 12.92
N VAL A 293 -19.37 22.09 12.39
CA VAL A 293 -18.06 21.77 12.97
C VAL A 293 -17.74 22.78 14.06
N ARG A 294 -17.35 22.31 15.25
CA ARG A 294 -16.93 23.18 16.36
C ARG A 294 -15.58 23.83 16.06
N ALA A 295 -15.34 25.03 16.56
CA ALA A 295 -14.08 25.75 16.33
C ALA A 295 -12.83 24.93 16.69
N ASN A 296 -12.84 24.25 17.84
CA ASN A 296 -11.74 23.38 18.27
C ASN A 296 -11.66 22.01 17.51
N HIS A 297 -12.52 21.80 16.55
CA HIS A 297 -12.51 20.68 15.60
C HIS A 297 -12.11 21.10 14.19
N VAL A 298 -11.71 22.37 14.02
CA VAL A 298 -11.10 22.87 12.79
C VAL A 298 -9.58 22.79 12.95
N PHE A 299 -8.94 22.04 12.06
CA PHE A 299 -7.51 21.79 12.07
C PHE A 299 -6.89 22.38 10.80
N ILE A 300 -5.82 23.17 10.95
CA ILE A 300 -5.13 23.79 9.82
C ILE A 300 -3.66 23.38 9.81
N ASP A 301 -3.15 22.94 8.65
CA ASP A 301 -1.71 22.76 8.49
C ASP A 301 -0.97 24.08 8.58
N SER A 302 0.12 24.10 9.35
CA SER A 302 0.98 25.25 9.58
C SER A 302 2.38 25.08 8.99
N GLY A 303 2.56 24.16 8.06
CA GLY A 303 3.82 23.93 7.37
C GLY A 303 4.23 25.13 6.52
N TYR A 304 3.27 25.74 5.84
CA TYR A 304 3.45 26.95 5.05
C TYR A 304 2.88 28.16 5.79
N ASP A 305 3.66 29.27 5.87
CA ASP A 305 3.29 30.52 6.54
C ASP A 305 2.67 30.36 7.95
N SER A 306 3.44 29.75 8.84
CA SER A 306 3.00 29.40 10.18
C SER A 306 2.52 30.62 11.00
N LYS A 307 3.08 31.83 10.79
CA LYS A 307 2.69 33.05 11.52
C LYS A 307 1.23 33.41 11.24
N LEU A 308 0.83 33.40 9.97
CA LEU A 308 -0.53 33.72 9.57
C LEU A 308 -1.50 32.63 10.09
N VAL A 309 -1.15 31.34 9.97
CA VAL A 309 -1.98 30.25 10.49
C VAL A 309 -2.20 30.39 11.99
N TYR A 310 -1.13 30.70 12.77
CA TYR A 310 -1.28 30.89 14.22
C TYR A 310 -2.19 32.08 14.56
N ALA A 311 -2.12 33.16 13.77
CA ALA A 311 -3.01 34.29 13.95
C ALA A 311 -4.50 33.92 13.66
N MET A 312 -4.75 33.14 12.61
CA MET A 312 -6.07 32.59 12.30
C MET A 312 -6.57 31.70 13.44
N CYS A 313 -5.75 30.78 13.92
CA CYS A 313 -6.08 29.89 15.03
C CYS A 313 -6.44 30.65 16.31
N VAL A 314 -5.71 31.74 16.63
CA VAL A 314 -6.03 32.60 17.79
C VAL A 314 -7.38 33.29 17.63
N ARG A 315 -7.67 33.86 16.44
CA ARG A 315 -8.92 34.57 16.17
C ARG A 315 -10.15 33.68 16.27
N HIS A 316 -10.06 32.48 15.73
CA HIS A 316 -11.21 31.59 15.55
C HIS A 316 -11.26 30.41 16.54
N GLY A 317 -10.25 30.25 17.39
CA GLY A 317 -10.14 29.10 18.29
C GLY A 317 -9.87 27.77 17.59
N TRP A 318 -9.25 27.84 16.38
CA TRP A 318 -8.84 26.65 15.60
C TRP A 318 -7.53 26.08 16.13
N ILE A 319 -7.17 24.88 15.70
CA ILE A 319 -5.96 24.18 16.11
C ILE A 319 -4.97 24.11 14.95
N ALA A 320 -3.76 24.59 15.16
CA ALA A 320 -2.68 24.48 14.19
C ALA A 320 -2.02 23.10 14.29
N LEU A 321 -1.81 22.48 13.13
CA LEU A 321 -1.11 21.21 13.00
C LEU A 321 0.20 21.41 12.24
N LYS A 322 1.21 20.56 12.52
CA LYS A 322 2.45 20.52 11.76
C LYS A 322 2.98 19.11 11.66
N GLY A 323 3.16 18.64 10.42
CA GLY A 323 3.82 17.37 10.13
C GLY A 323 5.28 17.37 10.59
N ASP A 324 5.75 16.21 11.08
CA ASP A 324 7.09 16.01 11.61
C ASP A 324 7.67 14.68 11.14
N GLN A 325 9.00 14.63 10.99
CA GLN A 325 9.75 13.42 10.67
C GLN A 325 9.95 12.49 11.88
N ALA A 326 9.72 13.01 13.12
CA ALA A 326 9.77 12.21 14.32
C ALA A 326 8.74 11.07 14.26
N GLN A 327 9.18 9.86 14.53
CA GLN A 327 8.30 8.69 14.54
C GLN A 327 7.33 8.72 15.71
N PHE A 328 7.81 9.17 16.89
CA PHE A 328 7.03 9.23 18.12
C PHE A 328 7.40 10.47 18.95
N PHE A 329 6.47 10.84 19.82
CA PHE A 329 6.62 11.93 20.77
C PHE A 329 6.41 11.41 22.19
N ALA A 330 7.28 11.77 23.14
CA ALA A 330 7.16 11.39 24.53
C ALA A 330 6.12 12.26 25.26
N HIS A 331 5.09 11.62 25.81
CA HIS A 331 4.12 12.23 26.71
C HIS A 331 4.44 11.84 28.15
N HIS A 332 4.69 12.83 29.00
CA HIS A 332 4.95 12.58 30.42
C HIS A 332 3.64 12.58 31.21
N VAL A 333 3.23 11.42 31.69
CA VAL A 333 2.02 11.22 32.48
C VAL A 333 2.37 10.75 33.90
N ARG A 334 1.51 11.03 34.85
CA ARG A 334 1.60 10.47 36.20
C ARG A 334 0.64 9.30 36.31
N VAL A 335 1.15 8.14 36.66
CA VAL A 335 0.38 6.93 36.91
C VAL A 335 0.72 6.44 38.31
N ASN A 336 -0.26 6.38 39.21
CA ASN A 336 -0.05 6.00 40.62
C ASN A 336 1.07 6.82 41.31
N GLY A 337 1.11 8.13 41.03
CA GLY A 337 2.12 9.05 41.63
C GLY A 337 3.50 9.02 40.95
N ALA A 338 3.84 8.01 40.16
CA ALA A 338 5.08 7.90 39.41
C ALA A 338 5.00 8.58 38.03
N ARG A 339 6.07 9.29 37.65
CA ARG A 339 6.18 9.86 36.28
C ARG A 339 6.54 8.78 35.31
N ARG A 340 5.72 8.60 34.26
CA ARG A 340 5.96 7.70 33.17
C ARG A 340 5.97 8.44 31.83
N SER A 341 6.79 7.97 30.88
CA SER A 341 6.76 8.42 29.49
C SER A 341 5.99 7.42 28.64
N ILE A 342 4.98 7.93 27.94
CA ILE A 342 4.19 7.18 26.97
C ILE A 342 4.52 7.74 25.59
N MET A 343 4.83 6.87 24.62
CA MET A 343 5.13 7.29 23.25
C MET A 343 3.83 7.39 22.45
N ARG A 344 3.66 8.51 21.73
CA ARG A 344 2.47 8.79 20.90
C ARG A 344 2.87 9.25 19.50
N SER A 345 1.96 9.12 18.54
CA SER A 345 2.16 9.62 17.18
C SER A 345 2.02 11.14 17.04
N TYR A 346 1.76 11.84 18.14
CA TYR A 346 1.61 13.30 18.18
C TYR A 346 2.22 13.88 19.45
N SER A 347 2.57 15.16 19.41
CA SER A 347 3.14 15.87 20.56
C SER A 347 2.09 16.29 21.57
N MET A 348 2.51 16.57 22.78
CA MET A 348 1.70 17.42 23.67
C MET A 348 1.39 18.74 22.97
N PRO A 349 0.23 19.37 23.24
CA PRO A 349 -0.09 20.68 22.72
C PRO A 349 0.95 21.72 23.15
N PHE A 350 1.49 22.46 22.17
CA PHE A 350 2.39 23.59 22.41
C PHE A 350 1.60 24.89 22.34
N ARG A 351 2.06 25.88 23.11
CA ARG A 351 1.68 27.26 22.88
C ARG A 351 2.57 27.82 21.78
N ALA A 352 2.02 27.99 20.58
CA ALA A 352 2.69 28.73 19.53
C ALA A 352 2.41 30.22 19.76
N ASP A 353 3.48 30.99 20.01
CA ASP A 353 3.38 32.44 20.10
C ASP A 353 3.50 33.02 18.69
N PRO A 354 2.43 33.53 18.12
CA PRO A 354 2.57 34.41 17.00
C PRO A 354 3.20 35.69 17.55
N GLU A 355 4.25 36.21 16.92
CA GLU A 355 4.80 37.54 17.20
C GLU A 355 3.71 38.66 17.18
N ILE A 356 2.49 38.31 16.93
CA ILE A 356 1.28 39.12 16.77
C ILE A 356 0.56 39.34 18.10
N GLY A 357 0.98 38.79 19.21
CA GLY A 357 0.16 38.73 20.44
C GLY A 357 0.71 39.41 21.67
N ARG A 358 1.63 40.37 21.60
CA ARG A 358 1.94 41.26 22.70
C ARG A 358 0.97 42.45 22.75
N THR A 359 -0.30 42.16 22.88
CA THR A 359 -1.22 43.17 23.43
C THR A 359 -1.12 43.14 24.96
N HIS A 360 -1.15 44.29 25.62
CA HIS A 360 -0.89 44.48 27.02
C HIS A 360 -1.86 43.77 28.00
N GLU A 361 -2.87 43.05 27.47
CA GLU A 361 -3.91 42.40 28.28
C GLU A 361 -4.18 40.98 27.75
N GLY A 362 -3.51 40.00 28.32
CA GLY A 362 -3.78 38.60 28.11
C GLY A 362 -3.12 38.02 26.85
N ARG A 363 -2.12 37.15 27.03
CA ARG A 363 -1.39 36.49 25.94
C ARG A 363 -2.29 35.51 25.22
N ALA A 364 -2.85 35.91 24.08
CA ALA A 364 -3.48 34.99 23.15
C ALA A 364 -2.39 34.12 22.49
N PHE A 365 -2.56 32.80 22.48
CA PHE A 365 -1.66 31.85 21.83
C PHE A 365 -2.43 30.83 21.03
N ALA A 366 -1.85 30.39 19.92
CA ALA A 366 -2.36 29.26 19.15
C ALA A 366 -1.98 27.94 19.80
N VAL A 367 -2.88 26.98 19.74
CA VAL A 367 -2.56 25.59 20.09
C VAL A 367 -1.94 24.93 18.87
N LEU A 368 -0.69 24.50 19.00
CA LEU A 368 0.04 23.76 17.98
C LEU A 368 0.23 22.30 18.41
N ILE A 369 -0.08 21.36 17.51
CA ILE A 369 0.20 19.94 17.70
C ILE A 369 1.08 19.47 16.54
N ARG A 370 2.25 18.90 16.84
CA ARG A 370 3.09 18.23 15.86
C ARG A 370 2.70 16.77 15.78
N TRP A 371 2.79 16.19 14.60
CA TRP A 371 2.38 14.81 14.39
C TRP A 371 3.36 14.06 13.49
N SER A 372 3.47 12.76 13.71
CA SER A 372 4.33 11.87 12.93
C SER A 372 3.71 11.62 11.55
N ASN A 373 4.30 12.19 10.51
CA ASN A 373 3.87 11.96 9.13
C ASN A 373 3.78 10.47 8.82
N ARG A 374 4.82 9.73 9.17
CA ARG A 374 4.90 8.29 8.91
C ARG A 374 3.77 7.52 9.59
N THR A 375 3.64 7.68 10.89
CA THR A 375 2.70 6.89 11.70
C THR A 375 1.24 7.21 11.36
N ILE A 376 0.91 8.48 11.13
CA ILE A 376 -0.47 8.89 10.81
C ILE A 376 -0.84 8.46 9.38
N LYS A 377 0.07 8.57 8.42
CA LYS A 377 -0.15 8.06 7.05
C LYS A 377 -0.44 6.55 7.06
N ASP A 378 0.26 5.78 7.90
CA ASP A 378 0.01 4.35 8.07
C ASP A 378 -1.33 4.05 8.72
N ARG A 379 -1.75 4.88 9.68
CA ARG A 379 -3.06 4.74 10.30
C ARG A 379 -4.19 5.06 9.34
N LEU A 380 -4.04 6.10 8.52
CA LEU A 380 -4.99 6.41 7.44
C LEU A 380 -5.13 5.21 6.49
N GLN A 381 -4.00 4.64 6.06
CA GLN A 381 -4.03 3.48 5.17
C GLN A 381 -4.77 2.30 5.83
N ARG A 382 -4.52 2.02 7.10
CA ARG A 382 -5.25 0.97 7.85
C ARG A 382 -6.76 1.23 7.94
N GLN A 383 -7.19 2.50 8.11
CA GLN A 383 -8.63 2.84 8.11
C GLN A 383 -9.28 2.54 6.75
N MET A 384 -8.58 2.87 5.66
CA MET A 384 -9.02 2.53 4.31
C MET A 384 -9.09 1.01 4.08
N ASP A 385 -8.05 0.28 4.48
CA ASP A 385 -7.95 -1.17 4.31
C ASP A 385 -9.03 -1.93 5.10
N ARG A 386 -9.42 -1.41 6.27
CA ARG A 386 -10.51 -1.94 7.10
C ARG A 386 -11.90 -1.61 6.56
N GLY A 387 -12.01 -0.75 5.53
CA GLY A 387 -13.29 -0.29 5.00
C GLY A 387 -14.05 0.64 5.95
N LEU A 388 -13.32 1.30 6.87
CA LEU A 388 -13.87 2.28 7.83
C LEU A 388 -13.79 3.72 7.30
N TRP A 389 -13.22 3.90 6.12
CA TRP A 389 -13.07 5.17 5.42
C TRP A 389 -14.08 5.25 4.29
N ILE A 390 -15.25 5.85 4.55
CA ILE A 390 -16.39 5.84 3.64
C ILE A 390 -16.42 7.13 2.80
N GLU A 391 -16.60 6.96 1.50
CA GLU A 391 -16.73 8.07 0.55
C GLU A 391 -18.18 8.19 0.06
N PRO A 392 -18.67 9.41 -0.22
CA PRO A 392 -20.00 9.59 -0.79
C PRO A 392 -20.07 9.00 -2.20
N PRO A 393 -21.29 8.69 -2.70
CA PRO A 393 -21.47 8.35 -4.10
C PRO A 393 -21.07 9.54 -4.97
N SER A 394 -20.30 9.30 -6.04
CA SER A 394 -19.92 10.32 -7.01
C SER A 394 -20.84 10.29 -8.22
N ALA A 395 -21.25 11.47 -8.70
CA ALA A 395 -21.92 11.57 -9.98
C ALA A 395 -20.90 11.38 -11.14
N PRO A 396 -21.28 10.76 -12.24
CA PRO A 396 -20.44 10.73 -13.44
C PRO A 396 -20.12 12.15 -13.91
N GLY A 397 -18.85 12.48 -14.11
CA GLY A 397 -18.39 13.79 -14.56
C GLY A 397 -18.19 14.83 -13.45
N ASP A 398 -18.22 14.43 -12.17
CA ASP A 398 -17.87 15.30 -11.05
C ASP A 398 -16.35 15.57 -11.02
N GLU A 399 -15.96 16.77 -11.49
CA GLU A 399 -14.56 17.20 -11.58
C GLU A 399 -13.92 17.31 -10.19
N MET A 400 -14.66 17.73 -9.16
CA MET A 400 -14.12 17.84 -7.81
C MET A 400 -13.89 16.47 -7.18
N GLU A 401 -14.73 15.48 -7.48
CA GLU A 401 -14.51 14.11 -7.07
C GLU A 401 -13.31 13.49 -7.78
N ALA A 402 -13.13 13.75 -9.08
CA ALA A 402 -11.97 13.30 -9.84
C ALA A 402 -10.68 13.90 -9.28
N GLU A 403 -10.70 15.18 -8.91
CA GLU A 403 -9.59 15.87 -8.25
C GLU A 403 -9.30 15.26 -6.88
N TYR A 404 -10.32 15.01 -6.05
CA TYR A 404 -10.18 14.32 -4.77
C TYR A 404 -9.48 12.97 -4.92
N GLN A 405 -9.95 12.14 -5.85
CA GLN A 405 -9.39 10.82 -6.08
C GLN A 405 -7.93 10.91 -6.57
N THR A 406 -7.60 11.90 -7.40
CA THR A 406 -6.24 12.15 -7.87
C THR A 406 -5.33 12.52 -6.71
N GLN A 407 -5.72 13.46 -5.86
CA GLN A 407 -4.96 13.89 -4.70
C GLN A 407 -4.84 12.81 -3.62
N MET A 408 -5.87 11.99 -3.41
CA MET A 408 -5.79 10.84 -2.49
C MET A 408 -4.77 9.78 -2.94
N ARG A 409 -4.45 9.73 -4.24
CA ARG A 409 -3.39 8.87 -4.81
C ARG A 409 -2.04 9.56 -4.91
N GLY A 410 -1.94 10.84 -4.54
CA GLY A 410 -0.73 11.64 -4.64
C GLY A 410 0.43 11.20 -3.75
N GLN A 411 0.20 10.28 -2.82
CA GLN A 411 1.22 9.73 -1.93
C GLN A 411 1.29 8.21 -2.03
N TRP A 412 2.50 7.66 -1.98
CA TRP A 412 2.74 6.20 -2.00
C TRP A 412 3.92 5.81 -1.11
N ARG A 413 4.00 4.53 -0.75
CA ARG A 413 5.13 3.98 0.00
C ARG A 413 6.23 3.53 -0.94
N LYS A 414 7.46 3.93 -0.66
CA LYS A 414 8.66 3.37 -1.27
C LYS A 414 9.34 2.45 -0.26
N ILE A 415 9.52 1.19 -0.63
CA ILE A 415 10.26 0.24 0.19
C ILE A 415 11.73 0.32 -0.19
N THR A 416 12.58 0.53 0.82
CA THR A 416 14.04 0.54 0.68
C THR A 416 14.61 -0.58 1.53
N ARG A 417 15.48 -1.38 0.96
CA ARG A 417 16.17 -2.44 1.69
C ARG A 417 17.59 -2.00 2.08
N ASP A 418 17.89 -2.00 3.37
CA ASP A 418 19.26 -1.79 3.84
C ASP A 418 20.14 -2.92 3.34
N ARG A 419 21.21 -2.59 2.60
CA ARG A 419 22.07 -3.56 1.93
C ARG A 419 22.90 -4.40 2.89
N ARG A 420 23.27 -3.86 4.03
CA ARG A 420 24.14 -4.51 5.01
C ARG A 420 23.37 -5.44 5.92
N THR A 421 22.20 -5.02 6.34
CA THR A 421 21.38 -5.74 7.33
C THR A 421 20.27 -6.56 6.71
N GLY A 422 19.96 -6.36 5.43
CA GLY A 422 18.81 -6.95 4.75
C GLY A 422 17.46 -6.40 5.24
N LYS A 423 17.48 -5.47 6.21
CA LYS A 423 16.29 -4.91 6.81
C LYS A 423 15.54 -4.05 5.79
N GLN A 424 14.28 -4.35 5.58
CA GLN A 424 13.40 -3.50 4.80
C GLN A 424 12.99 -2.30 5.64
N THR A 425 13.14 -1.12 5.05
CA THR A 425 12.58 0.14 5.55
C THR A 425 11.70 0.71 4.46
N TRP A 426 10.75 1.53 4.81
CA TRP A 426 9.86 2.19 3.86
C TRP A 426 9.67 3.64 4.26
N GLU A 427 9.44 4.45 3.26
CA GLU A 427 9.16 5.88 3.39
C GLU A 427 7.95 6.25 2.54
N TRP A 428 7.22 7.27 2.97
CA TRP A 428 6.16 7.86 2.19
C TRP A 428 6.76 8.89 1.24
N LEU A 429 6.45 8.77 -0.04
CA LEU A 429 6.75 9.74 -1.09
C LEU A 429 5.45 10.41 -1.55
N ASP A 430 5.57 11.59 -2.15
CA ASP A 430 4.47 12.33 -2.74
C ASP A 430 4.86 12.89 -4.11
N ASN A 431 3.87 13.33 -4.88
CA ASN A 431 4.04 14.01 -6.17
C ASN A 431 3.72 15.51 -6.08
N GLY A 432 3.53 16.05 -4.88
CA GLY A 432 3.15 17.44 -4.63
C GLY A 432 1.69 17.78 -4.96
N ASN A 433 0.87 16.81 -5.35
CA ASN A 433 -0.59 16.97 -5.53
C ASN A 433 -1.34 15.97 -4.62
N ASP A 434 -1.18 16.15 -3.32
CA ASP A 434 -1.61 15.21 -2.27
C ASP A 434 -2.45 15.87 -1.16
N HIS A 435 -2.97 17.07 -1.42
CA HIS A 435 -3.67 17.91 -0.44
C HIS A 435 -4.87 17.23 0.23
N ALA A 436 -5.68 16.47 -0.53
CA ALA A 436 -6.79 15.69 0.04
C ALA A 436 -6.28 14.61 0.99
N ARG A 437 -5.12 14.00 0.69
CA ARG A 437 -4.52 12.98 1.53
C ARG A 437 -3.92 13.58 2.80
N ASP A 438 -3.33 14.76 2.74
CA ASP A 438 -2.86 15.48 3.92
C ASP A 438 -4.03 15.92 4.81
N CYS A 439 -5.11 16.42 4.22
CA CYS A 439 -6.38 16.64 4.94
C CYS A 439 -6.88 15.34 5.61
N ALA A 440 -6.83 14.20 4.91
CA ALA A 440 -7.25 12.91 5.46
C ALA A 440 -6.34 12.45 6.62
N CYS A 441 -5.04 12.70 6.57
CA CYS A 441 -4.12 12.48 7.69
C CYS A 441 -4.51 13.31 8.92
N MET A 442 -4.82 14.58 8.72
CA MET A 442 -5.28 15.47 9.80
C MET A 442 -6.63 15.00 10.39
N GLN A 443 -7.53 14.42 9.58
CA GLN A 443 -8.77 13.80 10.08
C GLN A 443 -8.47 12.62 11.02
N VAL A 444 -7.57 11.73 10.64
CA VAL A 444 -7.12 10.59 11.47
C VAL A 444 -6.47 11.09 12.76
N LEU A 445 -5.66 12.14 12.68
CA LEU A 445 -5.08 12.79 13.86
C LEU A 445 -6.17 13.34 14.78
N GLY A 446 -7.16 14.07 14.24
CA GLY A 446 -8.30 14.58 15.01
C GLY A 446 -9.05 13.47 15.75
N ALA A 447 -9.36 12.37 15.04
CA ALA A 447 -10.01 11.20 15.65
C ALA A 447 -9.16 10.55 16.75
N THR A 448 -7.83 10.57 16.59
CA THR A 448 -6.88 10.09 17.63
C THR A 448 -6.86 10.99 18.85
N LEU A 449 -6.82 12.32 18.65
CA LEU A 449 -6.84 13.30 19.73
C LEU A 449 -8.14 13.20 20.56
N MET A 450 -9.25 12.95 19.90
CA MET A 450 -10.57 12.76 20.53
C MET A 450 -10.80 11.34 21.04
N ARG A 451 -9.79 10.45 21.00
CA ARG A 451 -9.84 9.06 21.45
C ARG A 451 -10.94 8.22 20.76
N ILE A 452 -11.33 8.61 19.56
CA ILE A 452 -12.21 7.81 18.67
C ILE A 452 -11.40 6.64 18.11
N LEU A 453 -10.17 6.93 17.67
CA LEU A 453 -9.24 5.88 17.28
C LEU A 453 -8.36 5.48 18.49
N PRO A 454 -8.10 4.17 18.68
CA PRO A 454 -7.27 3.70 19.76
C PRO A 454 -5.85 4.25 19.66
N ASP A 455 -5.19 4.39 20.79
CA ASP A 455 -3.80 4.82 20.87
C ASP A 455 -2.86 3.65 20.56
N MET A 456 -1.65 3.92 20.05
CA MET A 456 -0.68 2.91 19.64
C MET A 456 -0.30 1.92 20.76
N GLU A 457 -0.28 2.37 22.02
CA GLU A 457 -0.03 1.48 23.17
C GLU A 457 -1.07 0.36 23.32
N THR A 458 -2.29 0.60 22.90
CA THR A 458 -3.37 -0.38 22.97
C THR A 458 -3.26 -1.39 21.84
N GLU A 459 -2.86 -0.94 20.63
CA GLU A 459 -2.64 -1.80 19.48
C GLU A 459 -1.44 -2.75 19.67
N GLU A 460 -0.34 -2.29 20.27
CA GLU A 460 0.82 -3.13 20.61
C GLU A 460 0.50 -4.15 21.71
N LYS A 461 -0.28 -3.79 22.71
CA LYS A 461 -0.70 -4.72 23.76
C LYS A 461 -1.66 -5.80 23.25
N GLU A 462 -2.57 -5.48 22.34
CA GLU A 462 -3.45 -6.44 21.70
C GLU A 462 -2.67 -7.39 20.78
N ALA A 463 -1.69 -6.90 20.03
CA ALA A 463 -0.81 -7.71 19.21
C ALA A 463 0.09 -8.64 20.04
N ILE A 464 0.62 -8.16 21.17
CA ILE A 464 1.43 -8.96 22.09
C ILE A 464 0.58 -9.98 22.85
N SER A 465 -0.65 -9.63 23.26
CA SER A 465 -1.56 -10.56 23.93
C SER A 465 -2.07 -11.66 23.01
N SER A 466 -2.33 -11.36 21.74
CA SER A 466 -2.71 -12.35 20.74
C SER A 466 -1.56 -13.26 20.28
N GLY A 467 -0.30 -12.80 20.43
CA GLY A 467 0.90 -13.59 20.15
C GLY A 467 1.33 -14.53 21.28
N ASN A 468 0.97 -14.22 22.53
CA ASN A 468 1.37 -15.04 23.70
C ASN A 468 0.45 -16.23 23.99
N ASP A 469 -0.74 -16.28 23.43
CA ASP A 469 -1.64 -17.46 23.59
C ASP A 469 -1.28 -18.62 22.64
N ALA A 470 -0.40 -18.41 21.66
CA ALA A 470 0.05 -19.46 20.75
C ALA A 470 1.29 -20.25 21.26
N GLY A 471 1.84 -19.93 22.43
CA GLY A 471 3.13 -20.45 22.93
C GLY A 471 3.08 -21.28 24.21
N ARG A 472 1.91 -21.67 24.73
CA ARG A 472 1.85 -22.61 25.87
C ARG A 472 1.62 -24.03 25.42
N VAL A 473 2.67 -24.66 24.88
CA VAL A 473 2.78 -26.12 24.88
C VAL A 473 3.30 -26.51 26.25
N THR A 474 2.48 -27.27 26.96
CA THR A 474 2.77 -27.88 28.24
C THR A 474 4.01 -28.79 28.15
N GLU A 475 5.07 -28.45 28.86
CA GLU A 475 6.09 -29.42 29.24
C GLU A 475 5.48 -30.35 30.30
N GLY A 476 5.21 -31.57 29.90
CA GLY A 476 4.78 -32.67 30.74
C GLY A 476 5.95 -33.51 31.15
N GLU A 477 6.14 -33.55 32.45
CA GLU A 477 6.62 -34.64 33.34
C GLU A 477 7.76 -35.55 32.87
N GLY A 478 8.78 -35.51 33.71
CA GLY A 478 9.92 -36.39 33.67
C GLY A 478 9.60 -37.88 33.93
N ILE A 479 10.42 -38.73 33.38
CA ILE A 479 10.57 -40.09 33.84
C ILE A 479 12.03 -40.29 34.27
N THR A 480 12.21 -40.47 35.57
CA THR A 480 13.34 -41.08 36.19
C THR A 480 13.37 -42.59 35.91
N LYS A 481 14.39 -43.08 35.30
CA LYS A 481 15.26 -44.17 35.73
C LYS A 481 16.31 -44.46 34.66
#